data_52ebae7cecb8efe291e883327733e150
#
_entry.id   52ebae7cecb8efe291e883327733e150
#
_cell.length_a   1.000
_cell.length_b   1.000
_cell.length_c   1.000
_cell.angle_alpha   90.00
_cell.angle_beta   90.00
_cell.angle_gamma   90.00
#
_symmetry.space_group_name_H-M   'P 1'
#
loop_
_entity.id
_entity.type
_entity.pdbx_description
1 polymer ?
#
loop_
_entity_poly.entity_id
_entity_poly.type
_entity_poly.pdbx_seq_one_letter_code
_entity_poly.pdbx_strand_id
1 'polypeptide(L)'
;MAEFRALPMSDERDYSHRTVIEKLGVLPEQRVEVTGDVGAGLRRDVKEAVGRGLVRSGELDGAIVLVESEDEAKEALVRYRARLRDTGYLWVITRKRGHESYLNQMTLVPHAKKLGLIDNKTCSIDEDRSGIRFVVPRALRKQTAA
;
A
#
# COMPACT_ATOMS: atom_id res chain seq x y z
N MET A 1 4.45 20.39 -32.89
CA MET A 1 3.17 20.24 -32.23
C MET A 1 2.61 18.86 -32.29
N ALA A 2 2.69 18.24 -33.44
CA ALA A 2 2.21 16.89 -33.60
C ALA A 2 2.98 15.91 -32.70
N GLU A 3 4.26 16.10 -32.63
CA GLU A 3 5.08 15.21 -31.83
C GLU A 3 4.74 15.34 -30.34
N PHE A 4 4.28 16.49 -29.95
CA PHE A 4 3.88 16.69 -28.59
C PHE A 4 2.71 15.80 -28.22
N ARG A 5 1.84 15.52 -29.16
CA ARG A 5 0.72 14.64 -28.93
C ARG A 5 1.04 13.18 -29.11
N ALA A 6 2.03 12.89 -29.88
CA ALA A 6 2.42 11.51 -30.11
C ALA A 6 2.99 10.88 -28.84
N LEU A 7 3.66 11.68 -28.05
CA LEU A 7 4.26 11.16 -26.81
C LEU A 7 3.27 10.79 -25.73
N PRO A 8 2.13 11.46 -25.60
CA PRO A 8 1.25 11.20 -24.48
C PRO A 8 0.79 9.77 -24.31
N MET A 9 0.73 9.01 -25.38
CA MET A 9 0.24 7.64 -25.26
C MET A 9 1.17 6.73 -24.48
N SER A 10 2.46 6.77 -24.76
CA SER A 10 3.40 6.01 -23.96
C SER A 10 3.58 6.65 -22.60
N ASP A 11 3.56 7.96 -22.56
CA ASP A 11 3.70 8.65 -21.30
C ASP A 11 2.56 8.35 -20.36
N GLU A 12 1.38 8.14 -20.90
CA GLU A 12 0.23 7.82 -20.09
C GLU A 12 0.43 6.52 -19.31
N ARG A 13 1.04 5.53 -19.92
CA ARG A 13 1.29 4.27 -19.24
C ARG A 13 2.29 4.45 -18.10
N ASP A 14 3.39 5.16 -18.39
CA ASP A 14 4.39 5.42 -17.36
C ASP A 14 3.81 6.32 -16.28
N TYR A 15 3.02 7.28 -16.70
CA TYR A 15 2.40 8.21 -15.78
C TYR A 15 1.39 7.51 -14.86
N SER A 16 0.69 6.50 -15.37
CA SER A 16 -0.21 5.71 -14.55
C SER A 16 0.54 5.03 -13.42
N HIS A 17 1.72 4.46 -13.72
CA HIS A 17 2.54 3.83 -12.70
C HIS A 17 2.98 4.85 -11.67
N ARG A 18 3.43 6.01 -12.12
CA ARG A 18 3.82 7.07 -11.18
C ARG A 18 2.64 7.51 -10.33
N THR A 19 1.47 7.60 -10.95
CA THR A 19 0.27 7.99 -10.24
C THR A 19 -0.05 7.00 -9.12
N VAL A 20 0.08 5.70 -9.38
CA VAL A 20 -0.14 4.70 -8.34
C VAL A 20 0.87 4.89 -7.21
N ILE A 21 2.15 5.01 -7.53
CA ILE A 21 3.19 5.20 -6.51
C ILE A 21 2.93 6.47 -5.70
N GLU A 22 2.54 7.55 -6.35
CA GLU A 22 2.22 8.79 -5.66
C GLU A 22 1.03 8.61 -4.73
N LYS A 23 0.00 7.91 -5.21
CA LYS A 23 -1.19 7.65 -4.41
C LYS A 23 -0.89 6.77 -3.21
N LEU A 24 0.05 5.84 -3.36
CA LEU A 24 0.45 4.99 -2.26
C LEU A 24 1.25 5.74 -1.21
N GLY A 25 1.83 6.87 -1.57
CA GLY A 25 2.59 7.68 -0.62
C GLY A 25 3.98 7.15 -0.34
N VAL A 26 4.55 6.41 -1.30
CA VAL A 26 5.90 5.86 -1.15
C VAL A 26 6.90 6.97 -1.44
N LEU A 27 7.79 7.21 -0.51
CA LEU A 27 8.77 8.29 -0.61
C LEU A 27 10.20 7.76 -0.49
N PRO A 28 11.19 8.52 -0.99
CA PRO A 28 12.59 8.10 -0.89
C PRO A 28 13.02 7.83 0.55
N GLU A 29 13.89 6.89 0.71
CA GLU A 29 14.54 6.52 1.97
C GLU A 29 13.63 5.89 3.01
N GLN A 30 12.36 5.70 2.70
CA GLN A 30 11.46 5.02 3.62
C GLN A 30 11.83 3.54 3.76
N ARG A 31 11.53 3.01 4.92
CA ARG A 31 11.65 1.58 5.17
C ARG A 31 10.32 0.94 4.81
N VAL A 32 10.27 0.27 3.66
CA VAL A 32 9.03 -0.30 3.12
C VAL A 32 9.21 -1.79 2.89
N GLU A 33 8.24 -2.56 3.36
CA GLU A 33 8.19 -3.99 3.07
C GLU A 33 7.04 -4.26 2.10
N VAL A 34 7.30 -5.11 1.09
CA VAL A 34 6.28 -5.50 0.13
C VAL A 34 6.18 -7.01 0.15
N THR A 35 4.99 -7.56 0.40
CA THR A 35 4.80 -8.99 0.42
C THR A 35 3.59 -9.40 -0.39
N GLY A 36 3.63 -10.61 -0.91
CA GLY A 36 2.54 -11.16 -1.70
C GLY A 36 2.64 -10.75 -3.16
N ASP A 37 1.70 -11.22 -3.94
CA ASP A 37 1.68 -10.98 -5.38
C ASP A 37 1.03 -9.64 -5.70
N VAL A 38 1.75 -8.56 -5.40
CA VAL A 38 1.26 -7.21 -5.68
C VAL A 38 1.46 -6.82 -7.14
N GLY A 39 2.11 -7.68 -7.93
CA GLY A 39 2.48 -7.38 -9.30
C GLY A 39 3.94 -6.98 -9.39
N ALA A 40 4.65 -7.57 -10.37
CA ALA A 40 6.08 -7.33 -10.51
C ALA A 40 6.40 -5.86 -10.78
N GLY A 41 5.55 -5.22 -11.57
CA GLY A 41 5.74 -3.80 -11.89
C GLY A 41 5.63 -2.92 -10.66
N LEU A 42 4.62 -3.18 -9.83
CA LEU A 42 4.45 -2.38 -8.63
C LEU A 42 5.60 -2.57 -7.66
N ARG A 43 6.02 -3.82 -7.47
CA ARG A 43 7.15 -4.10 -6.56
C ARG A 43 8.41 -3.36 -7.02
N ARG A 44 8.69 -3.41 -8.31
CA ARG A 44 9.84 -2.72 -8.88
C ARG A 44 9.74 -1.21 -8.67
N ASP A 45 8.55 -0.65 -8.93
CA ASP A 45 8.35 0.79 -8.81
C ASP A 45 8.49 1.27 -7.38
N VAL A 46 8.00 0.46 -6.42
CA VAL A 46 8.17 0.80 -5.00
C VAL A 46 9.65 0.78 -4.63
N LYS A 47 10.36 -0.24 -5.09
CA LYS A 47 11.78 -0.36 -4.81
C LYS A 47 12.55 0.84 -5.35
N GLU A 48 12.22 1.26 -6.56
CA GLU A 48 12.85 2.43 -7.16
C GLU A 48 12.51 3.71 -6.41
N ALA A 49 11.27 3.83 -5.97
CA ALA A 49 10.84 5.04 -5.28
C ALA A 49 11.56 5.22 -3.94
N VAL A 50 11.76 4.13 -3.20
CA VAL A 50 12.48 4.24 -1.91
C VAL A 50 13.97 4.39 -2.10
N GLY A 51 14.53 3.86 -3.19
CA GLY A 51 15.93 4.05 -3.53
C GLY A 51 16.93 3.29 -2.67
N ARG A 52 16.49 2.60 -1.63
CA ARG A 52 17.37 1.92 -0.70
C ARG A 52 17.12 0.41 -0.61
N GLY A 53 16.20 -0.10 -1.40
CA GLY A 53 15.79 -1.47 -1.34
C GLY A 53 14.66 -1.67 -0.35
N LEU A 54 13.99 -2.80 -0.49
CA LEU A 54 12.88 -3.15 0.39
C LEU A 54 13.42 -3.84 1.64
N VAL A 55 12.72 -3.68 2.76
CA VAL A 55 13.17 -4.27 4.02
C VAL A 55 12.30 -5.47 4.36
N ARG A 56 12.77 -6.32 5.24
CA ARG A 56 12.05 -7.53 5.67
C ARG A 56 11.87 -7.62 7.17
N SER A 57 12.46 -6.72 7.90
CA SER A 57 12.39 -6.77 9.35
C SER A 57 12.54 -5.37 9.90
N GLY A 58 12.23 -5.23 11.18
CA GLY A 58 12.39 -3.97 11.87
C GLY A 58 11.23 -3.04 11.69
N GLU A 59 11.42 -1.84 12.14
CA GLU A 59 10.43 -0.79 12.11
C GLU A 59 10.14 -0.37 10.67
N LEU A 60 8.88 -0.01 10.38
CA LEU A 60 8.44 0.31 9.03
C LEU A 60 7.85 1.69 8.93
N ASP A 61 8.19 2.38 7.85
CA ASP A 61 7.47 3.58 7.42
C ASP A 61 6.24 3.18 6.63
N GLY A 62 6.32 2.07 5.93
CA GLY A 62 5.19 1.60 5.16
C GLY A 62 5.27 0.11 4.86
N ALA A 63 4.11 -0.49 4.62
CA ALA A 63 4.02 -1.86 4.17
C ALA A 63 2.96 -1.96 3.09
N ILE A 64 3.21 -2.81 2.11
CA ILE A 64 2.29 -3.06 1.00
C ILE A 64 2.17 -4.57 0.92
N VAL A 65 0.98 -5.08 1.23
CA VAL A 65 0.77 -6.51 1.47
C VAL A 65 -0.47 -6.98 0.73
N LEU A 66 -0.31 -7.98 -0.13
CA LEU A 66 -1.47 -8.59 -0.77
C LEU A 66 -1.98 -9.72 0.09
N VAL A 67 -3.28 -9.75 0.33
CA VAL A 67 -3.94 -10.82 1.07
C VAL A 67 -5.06 -11.40 0.23
N GLU A 68 -5.33 -12.70 0.41
CA GLU A 68 -6.33 -13.39 -0.39
C GLU A 68 -7.45 -13.99 0.45
N SER A 69 -7.47 -13.72 1.75
CA SER A 69 -8.55 -14.14 2.62
C SER A 69 -8.64 -13.19 3.79
N GLU A 70 -9.77 -13.23 4.46
CA GLU A 70 -9.97 -12.41 5.65
C GLU A 70 -9.00 -12.82 6.75
N ASP A 71 -8.72 -14.12 6.88
CA ASP A 71 -7.77 -14.59 7.88
C ASP A 71 -6.36 -14.09 7.61
N GLU A 72 -5.93 -14.13 6.36
CA GLU A 72 -4.64 -13.56 5.99
C GLU A 72 -4.57 -12.07 6.30
N ALA A 73 -5.68 -11.37 6.06
CA ALA A 73 -5.74 -9.95 6.33
C ALA A 73 -5.61 -9.67 7.82
N LYS A 74 -6.30 -10.45 8.65
CA LYS A 74 -6.20 -10.28 10.09
C LYS A 74 -4.78 -10.48 10.59
N GLU A 75 -4.12 -11.51 10.09
CA GLU A 75 -2.74 -11.80 10.47
C GLU A 75 -1.81 -10.67 10.03
N ALA A 76 -2.02 -10.18 8.82
CA ALA A 76 -1.19 -9.10 8.30
C ALA A 76 -1.37 -7.82 9.12
N LEU A 77 -2.61 -7.50 9.46
CA LEU A 77 -2.90 -6.31 10.26
C LEU A 77 -2.16 -6.36 11.60
N VAL A 78 -2.22 -7.51 12.29
CA VAL A 78 -1.53 -7.66 13.56
C VAL A 78 -0.03 -7.55 13.39
N ARG A 79 0.51 -8.28 12.42
CA ARG A 79 1.95 -8.32 12.18
C ARG A 79 2.52 -6.94 11.87
N TYR A 80 1.90 -6.24 10.95
CA TYR A 80 2.44 -4.98 10.49
C TYR A 80 2.13 -3.84 11.44
N ARG A 81 0.99 -3.91 12.15
CA ARG A 81 0.72 -2.89 13.17
C ARG A 81 1.83 -2.83 14.22
N ALA A 82 2.35 -3.98 14.59
CA ALA A 82 3.40 -4.04 15.61
C ALA A 82 4.71 -3.39 15.15
N ARG A 83 4.95 -3.34 13.85
CA ARG A 83 6.19 -2.82 13.31
C ARG A 83 6.07 -1.42 12.73
N LEU A 84 4.86 -0.93 12.58
CA LEU A 84 4.61 0.32 11.90
C LEU A 84 4.90 1.51 12.80
N ARG A 85 5.63 2.48 12.28
CA ARG A 85 5.79 3.74 12.97
C ARG A 85 4.45 4.46 13.04
N ASP A 86 4.27 5.32 14.04
CA ASP A 86 3.01 6.03 14.22
C ASP A 86 2.62 6.88 13.00
N THR A 87 3.60 7.31 12.22
CA THR A 87 3.35 8.10 11.01
C THR A 87 3.35 7.23 9.75
N GLY A 88 3.45 5.92 9.92
CA GLY A 88 3.54 5.02 8.79
C GLY A 88 2.19 4.66 8.20
N TYR A 89 2.24 3.82 7.19
CA TYR A 89 1.02 3.39 6.48
C TYR A 89 1.11 1.90 6.18
N LEU A 90 -0.08 1.29 6.11
CA LEU A 90 -0.19 -0.11 5.71
C LEU A 90 -1.21 -0.17 4.58
N TRP A 91 -0.74 -0.52 3.40
CA TRP A 91 -1.61 -0.79 2.27
C TRP A 91 -1.92 -2.27 2.23
N VAL A 92 -3.18 -2.63 2.44
CA VAL A 92 -3.62 -4.00 2.26
C VAL A 92 -4.23 -4.09 0.87
N ILE A 93 -3.63 -4.91 0.02
CA ILE A 93 -4.08 -5.09 -1.35
C ILE A 93 -4.90 -6.37 -1.43
N THR A 94 -6.07 -6.28 -2.06
CA THR A 94 -6.97 -7.40 -2.22
C THR A 94 -7.30 -7.58 -3.68
N ARG A 95 -7.78 -8.77 -4.04
CA ARG A 95 -8.24 -9.03 -5.41
C ARG A 95 -9.60 -8.37 -5.63
N LYS A 96 -9.82 -7.89 -6.83
CA LYS A 96 -11.08 -7.25 -7.23
C LYS A 96 -12.16 -8.29 -7.52
N ARG A 97 -13.39 -7.82 -7.64
CA ARG A 97 -14.52 -8.66 -8.01
C ARG A 97 -14.22 -9.39 -9.30
N GLY A 98 -14.68 -10.62 -9.36
CA GLY A 98 -14.43 -11.47 -10.51
C GLY A 98 -13.24 -12.39 -10.32
N HIS A 99 -12.40 -12.11 -9.36
CA HIS A 99 -11.31 -13.01 -9.00
C HIS A 99 -11.83 -13.99 -7.95
N GLU A 100 -11.38 -15.25 -8.00
CA GLU A 100 -11.83 -16.24 -7.03
C GLU A 100 -11.45 -15.90 -5.61
N SER A 101 -10.41 -15.12 -5.42
CA SER A 101 -9.95 -14.67 -4.10
C SER A 101 -10.45 -13.27 -3.77
N TYR A 102 -11.51 -12.82 -4.41
CA TYR A 102 -12.06 -11.51 -4.14
C TYR A 102 -12.38 -11.36 -2.65
N LEU A 103 -12.04 -10.20 -2.12
CA LEU A 103 -12.29 -9.88 -0.72
C LEU A 103 -12.80 -8.44 -0.66
N ASN A 104 -13.93 -8.27 0.00
CA ASN A 104 -14.47 -6.94 0.20
C ASN A 104 -13.65 -6.22 1.28
N GLN A 105 -12.94 -5.18 0.88
CA GLN A 105 -12.05 -4.45 1.76
C GLN A 105 -12.72 -3.88 2.99
N MET A 106 -14.00 -3.55 2.88
CA MET A 106 -14.71 -2.97 4.01
C MET A 106 -14.85 -3.93 5.18
N THR A 107 -14.74 -5.23 4.93
CA THR A 107 -14.77 -6.22 6.01
C THR A 107 -13.51 -6.12 6.88
N LEU A 108 -12.47 -5.49 6.39
CA LEU A 108 -11.21 -5.37 7.13
C LEU A 108 -11.23 -4.19 8.10
N VAL A 109 -12.08 -3.22 7.89
CA VAL A 109 -12.11 -2.00 8.69
C VAL A 109 -12.32 -2.27 10.18
N PRO A 110 -13.31 -3.11 10.57
CA PRO A 110 -13.49 -3.40 11.99
C PRO A 110 -12.28 -4.08 12.63
N HIS A 111 -11.62 -4.95 11.88
CA HIS A 111 -10.42 -5.63 12.40
C HIS A 111 -9.30 -4.64 12.64
N ALA A 112 -9.13 -3.70 11.71
CA ALA A 112 -8.11 -2.67 11.84
C ALA A 112 -8.39 -1.76 13.02
N LYS A 113 -9.65 -1.41 13.23
CA LYS A 113 -10.03 -0.54 14.35
C LYS A 113 -9.66 -1.15 15.69
N LYS A 114 -9.80 -2.45 15.83
CA LYS A 114 -9.42 -3.14 17.07
C LYS A 114 -7.94 -2.99 17.38
N LEU A 115 -7.14 -2.73 16.36
CA LEU A 115 -5.70 -2.57 16.49
C LEU A 115 -5.29 -1.10 16.53
N GLY A 116 -6.25 -0.19 16.57
CA GLY A 116 -5.96 1.23 16.60
C GLY A 116 -5.58 1.80 15.23
N LEU A 117 -6.09 1.18 14.17
CA LEU A 117 -5.87 1.67 12.81
C LEU A 117 -7.17 2.13 12.19
N ILE A 118 -7.09 3.14 11.35
CA ILE A 118 -8.24 3.59 10.56
C ILE A 118 -7.87 3.57 9.08
N ASP A 119 -8.88 3.34 8.26
CA ASP A 119 -8.71 3.46 6.81
C ASP A 119 -8.87 4.91 6.41
N ASN A 120 -8.03 5.39 5.51
CA ASN A 120 -8.15 6.77 5.08
C ASN A 120 -8.06 6.95 3.57
N LYS A 121 -7.87 5.88 2.82
CA LYS A 121 -7.73 6.02 1.37
C LYS A 121 -7.86 4.67 0.69
N THR A 122 -8.37 4.67 -0.53
CA THR A 122 -8.35 3.48 -1.37
C THR A 122 -7.69 3.83 -2.69
N CYS A 123 -7.16 2.82 -3.36
CA CYS A 123 -6.46 3.03 -4.62
C CYS A 123 -6.57 1.79 -5.48
N SER A 124 -7.01 1.95 -6.71
CA SER A 124 -6.96 0.87 -7.68
C SER A 124 -5.51 0.68 -8.11
N ILE A 125 -5.02 -0.53 -8.04
CA ILE A 125 -3.63 -0.84 -8.42
C ILE A 125 -3.59 -1.24 -9.89
N ASP A 126 -4.40 -2.23 -10.26
CA ASP A 126 -4.49 -2.70 -11.64
C ASP A 126 -5.87 -3.35 -11.83
N GLU A 127 -6.03 -4.11 -12.90
CA GLU A 127 -7.33 -4.73 -13.22
C GLU A 127 -7.77 -5.74 -12.18
N ASP A 128 -6.82 -6.35 -11.48
CA ASP A 128 -7.10 -7.43 -10.54
C ASP A 128 -6.95 -7.04 -9.08
N ARG A 129 -6.33 -5.90 -8.80
CA ARG A 129 -5.92 -5.55 -7.44
C ARG A 129 -6.35 -4.15 -7.05
N SER A 130 -6.76 -4.02 -5.80
CA SER A 130 -7.15 -2.74 -5.22
C SER A 130 -6.60 -2.66 -3.81
N GLY A 131 -6.20 -1.48 -3.37
CA GLY A 131 -5.62 -1.30 -2.05
C GLY A 131 -6.48 -0.43 -1.15
N ILE A 132 -6.39 -0.71 0.15
CA ILE A 132 -6.97 0.13 1.18
C ILE A 132 -5.86 0.48 2.16
N ARG A 133 -5.76 1.74 2.51
CA ARG A 133 -4.68 2.26 3.34
C ARG A 133 -5.13 2.42 4.77
N PHE A 134 -4.37 1.85 5.69
CA PHE A 134 -4.61 1.99 7.12
C PHE A 134 -3.48 2.78 7.74
N VAL A 135 -3.83 3.65 8.69
CA VAL A 135 -2.86 4.49 9.39
C VAL A 135 -3.25 4.57 10.86
N VAL A 136 -2.29 4.95 11.69
CA VAL A 136 -2.58 5.24 13.10
C VAL A 136 -3.24 6.61 13.15
N PRO A 137 -4.45 6.71 13.73
CA PRO A 137 -5.12 8.01 13.82
C PRO A 137 -4.25 9.01 14.55
N ARG A 138 -4.32 10.26 14.11
CA ARG A 138 -3.50 11.32 14.69
C ARG A 138 -3.63 11.37 16.22
N ALA A 139 -4.83 11.17 16.72
CA ALA A 139 -5.09 11.23 18.17
C ALA A 139 -4.36 10.13 18.94
N LEU A 140 -4.02 9.02 18.27
CA LEU A 140 -3.35 7.90 18.94
C LEU A 140 -1.84 7.90 18.72
N ARG A 141 -1.31 8.83 17.97
CA ARG A 141 0.14 8.90 17.73
C ARG A 141 0.83 9.37 18.98
N LYS A 142 1.95 8.72 19.28
CA LYS A 142 2.72 9.10 20.44
C LYS A 142 3.30 10.48 20.26
N GLN A 143 3.40 11.22 21.36
CA GLN A 143 3.96 12.56 21.35
C GLN A 143 5.46 12.50 21.55
N THR A 144 6.10 11.62 20.85
CA THR A 144 7.52 11.39 21.03
C THR A 144 8.34 12.59 20.61
N ALA A 145 7.79 13.35 19.71
CA ALA A 145 8.48 14.54 19.26
C ALA A 145 8.50 15.61 20.33
N ALA A 146 7.63 15.49 21.29
CA ALA A 146 7.55 16.46 22.36
C ALA A 146 8.69 16.33 23.35
#